data_459893c386e5cd4c02f5b99cf9d441ba
#
_entry.id   459893c386e5cd4c02f5b99cf9d441ba
#
_cell.length_a   1.000
_cell.length_b   1.000
_cell.length_c   1.000
_cell.angle_alpha   90.00
_cell.angle_beta   90.00
_cell.angle_gamma   90.00
#
_symmetry.space_group_name_H-M   'P 1'
#
loop_
_entity.id
_entity.type
_entity.pdbx_description
1 polymer ?
#
loop_
_entity_poly.entity_id
_entity_poly.type
_entity_poly.pdbx_seq_one_letter_code
_entity_poly.pdbx_strand_id
1 'polypeptide(L)'
;DLPGALASARRVAASSFGDDTLLLERLVEAPRHIEVQVLADTHGTVVHLGERECSLQRRHQKVVEEAPSPLLTTAQRARMGEAACEVARSVGYVGAGTVEFLVPAASPDEFFFIEMNTRLQVEHPVTEMVTGLDLVALQLRVAAGEPLGLAQSDVVLRGHAVEARLYAESPERGFLPATGSVLVYDDDGVPSGP
;
A
#
# COMPACT_ATOMS: atom_id res chain seq x y z
N ASP A 1 -14.60 -26.53 -11.63
CA ASP A 1 -14.55 -27.78 -10.87
C ASP A 1 -13.94 -27.53 -9.49
N LEU A 2 -14.81 -27.43 -8.45
CA LEU A 2 -14.40 -27.14 -7.06
C LEU A 2 -13.48 -28.24 -6.48
N PRO A 3 -13.77 -29.56 -6.63
CA PRO A 3 -12.88 -30.59 -6.08
C PRO A 3 -11.45 -30.52 -6.62
N GLY A 4 -11.29 -30.27 -7.92
CA GLY A 4 -9.96 -30.10 -8.54
C GLY A 4 -9.24 -28.86 -8.04
N ALA A 5 -9.94 -27.75 -7.86
CA ALA A 5 -9.37 -26.51 -7.31
C ALA A 5 -8.90 -26.70 -5.85
N LEU A 6 -9.73 -27.34 -5.01
CA LEU A 6 -9.36 -27.66 -3.62
C LEU A 6 -8.14 -28.60 -3.54
N ALA A 7 -8.10 -29.64 -4.35
CA ALA A 7 -6.95 -30.56 -4.39
C ALA A 7 -5.67 -29.84 -4.84
N SER A 8 -5.76 -28.91 -5.79
CA SER A 8 -4.64 -28.10 -6.23
C SER A 8 -4.17 -27.13 -5.13
N ALA A 9 -5.10 -26.43 -4.49
CA ALA A 9 -4.79 -25.49 -3.41
C ALA A 9 -4.12 -26.20 -2.22
N ARG A 10 -4.62 -27.37 -1.81
CA ARG A 10 -4.01 -28.18 -0.75
C ARG A 10 -2.57 -28.59 -1.05
N ARG A 11 -2.29 -29.01 -2.29
CA ARG A 11 -0.91 -29.37 -2.68
C ARG A 11 0.04 -28.17 -2.57
N VAL A 12 -0.43 -26.98 -3.01
CA VAL A 12 0.36 -25.75 -2.92
C VAL A 12 0.57 -25.35 -1.46
N ALA A 13 -0.48 -25.39 -0.64
CA ALA A 13 -0.40 -25.07 0.78
C ALA A 13 0.58 -26.00 1.52
N ALA A 14 0.44 -27.32 1.33
CA ALA A 14 1.33 -28.30 1.92
C ALA A 14 2.80 -28.08 1.53
N SER A 15 3.04 -27.78 0.24
CA SER A 15 4.42 -27.60 -0.25
C SER A 15 5.05 -26.26 0.20
N SER A 16 4.24 -25.21 0.37
CA SER A 16 4.73 -23.87 0.70
C SER A 16 4.77 -23.58 2.21
N PHE A 17 3.84 -24.14 2.96
CA PHE A 17 3.65 -23.84 4.38
C PHE A 17 3.76 -25.07 5.30
N GLY A 18 3.83 -26.28 4.75
CA GLY A 18 3.84 -27.53 5.52
C GLY A 18 2.49 -27.92 6.11
N ASP A 19 1.43 -27.19 5.76
CA ASP A 19 0.05 -27.41 6.23
C ASP A 19 -0.90 -27.30 5.02
N ASP A 20 -1.84 -28.21 4.89
CA ASP A 20 -2.81 -28.24 3.79
C ASP A 20 -4.17 -27.65 4.15
N THR A 21 -4.28 -27.02 5.30
CA THR A 21 -5.49 -26.31 5.74
C THR A 21 -5.80 -25.17 4.77
N LEU A 22 -7.06 -25.08 4.36
CA LEU A 22 -7.53 -24.04 3.44
C LEU A 22 -8.54 -23.13 4.13
N LEU A 23 -8.46 -21.83 3.77
CA LEU A 23 -9.47 -20.83 4.07
C LEU A 23 -10.25 -20.51 2.79
N LEU A 24 -11.56 -20.35 2.93
CA LEU A 24 -12.44 -19.91 1.85
C LEU A 24 -12.79 -18.44 2.08
N GLU A 25 -12.50 -17.62 1.08
CA GLU A 25 -12.79 -16.19 1.11
C GLU A 25 -13.70 -15.81 -0.08
N ARG A 26 -14.40 -14.69 0.05
CA ARG A 26 -15.19 -14.12 -1.05
C ARG A 26 -14.22 -13.63 -2.14
N LEU A 27 -14.44 -14.03 -3.38
CA LEU A 27 -13.78 -13.43 -4.53
C LEU A 27 -14.40 -12.06 -4.82
N VAL A 28 -13.57 -11.03 -4.81
CA VAL A 28 -13.96 -9.69 -5.27
C VAL A 28 -13.69 -9.60 -6.76
N GLU A 29 -14.75 -9.37 -7.55
CA GLU A 29 -14.64 -9.23 -9.00
C GLU A 29 -14.14 -7.85 -9.39
N ALA A 30 -13.27 -7.76 -10.43
CA ALA A 30 -12.65 -6.52 -10.92
C ALA A 30 -12.15 -5.62 -9.77
N PRO A 31 -11.32 -6.15 -8.86
CA PRO A 31 -10.90 -5.42 -7.68
C PRO A 31 -9.93 -4.29 -8.05
N ARG A 32 -10.06 -3.17 -7.32
CA ARG A 32 -9.02 -2.15 -7.24
C ARG A 32 -8.27 -2.34 -5.93
N HIS A 33 -6.96 -2.27 -5.99
CA HIS A 33 -6.09 -2.35 -4.83
C HIS A 33 -5.86 -0.94 -4.30
N ILE A 34 -6.52 -0.62 -3.22
CA ILE A 34 -6.42 0.67 -2.54
C ILE A 34 -5.75 0.45 -1.20
N GLU A 35 -4.79 1.28 -0.88
CA GLU A 35 -4.08 1.20 0.40
C GLU A 35 -4.01 2.55 1.08
N VAL A 36 -4.12 2.56 2.40
CA VAL A 36 -4.12 3.77 3.20
C VAL A 36 -2.85 3.87 4.02
N GLN A 37 -2.11 4.95 3.83
CA GLN A 37 -0.95 5.27 4.66
C GLN A 37 -1.40 5.70 6.03
N VAL A 38 -0.96 5.01 7.07
CA VAL A 38 -1.16 5.41 8.46
C VAL A 38 0.16 5.80 9.10
N LEU A 39 0.08 6.70 10.08
CA LEU A 39 1.20 7.12 10.90
C LEU A 39 0.72 7.27 12.34
N ALA A 40 1.44 6.68 13.28
CA ALA A 40 1.07 6.64 14.68
C ALA A 40 2.26 6.89 15.58
N ASP A 41 2.04 7.57 16.72
CA ASP A 41 3.05 7.83 17.73
C ASP A 41 2.80 7.06 19.03
N THR A 42 3.73 7.16 19.98
CA THR A 42 3.62 6.56 21.31
C THR A 42 2.71 7.35 22.27
N HIS A 43 2.19 8.50 21.82
CA HIS A 43 1.34 9.39 22.61
C HIS A 43 -0.15 9.22 22.31
N GLY A 44 -0.48 8.25 21.45
CA GLY A 44 -1.85 7.89 21.09
C GLY A 44 -2.40 8.61 19.86
N THR A 45 -1.58 9.41 19.17
CA THR A 45 -1.97 10.02 17.90
C THR A 45 -1.89 8.97 16.79
N VAL A 46 -2.98 8.81 16.05
CA VAL A 46 -3.03 7.98 14.83
C VAL A 46 -3.74 8.78 13.75
N VAL A 47 -3.07 9.00 12.63
CA VAL A 47 -3.61 9.71 11.47
C VAL A 47 -3.45 8.88 10.20
N HIS A 48 -4.32 9.10 9.23
CA HIS A 48 -4.11 8.62 7.86
C HIS A 48 -3.66 9.77 6.96
N LEU A 49 -2.79 9.46 6.02
CA LEU A 49 -2.22 10.42 5.07
C LEU A 49 -2.84 10.31 3.66
N GLY A 50 -4.05 9.81 3.59
CA GLY A 50 -4.73 9.50 2.34
C GLY A 50 -4.39 8.11 1.84
N GLU A 51 -4.91 7.81 0.65
CA GLU A 51 -4.74 6.52 0.00
C GLU A 51 -3.87 6.62 -1.24
N ARG A 52 -3.35 5.45 -1.61
CA ARG A 52 -2.72 5.16 -2.90
C ARG A 52 -3.54 4.13 -3.64
N GLU A 53 -3.54 4.21 -4.95
CA GLU A 53 -4.03 3.17 -5.81
C GLU A 53 -2.87 2.39 -6.41
N CYS A 54 -2.87 1.07 -6.20
CA CYS A 54 -1.81 0.16 -6.60
C CYS A 54 -2.35 -1.00 -7.45
N SER A 55 -3.39 -0.76 -8.25
CA SER A 55 -4.05 -1.81 -9.05
C SER A 55 -3.22 -2.26 -10.24
N LEU A 56 -2.30 -1.42 -10.76
CA LEU A 56 -1.42 -1.80 -11.85
C LEU A 56 -0.28 -2.67 -11.34
N GLN A 57 -0.47 -3.96 -11.47
CA GLN A 57 0.43 -4.99 -10.94
C GLN A 57 0.79 -6.01 -12.02
N ARG A 58 1.96 -6.61 -11.87
CA ARG A 58 2.37 -7.79 -12.62
C ARG A 58 2.74 -8.91 -11.65
N ARG A 59 2.01 -10.04 -11.72
CA ARG A 59 2.22 -11.19 -10.82
C ARG A 59 2.18 -10.79 -9.34
N HIS A 60 1.19 -9.98 -8.97
CA HIS A 60 1.00 -9.42 -7.61
C HIS A 60 2.10 -8.44 -7.16
N GLN A 61 2.96 -7.99 -8.06
CA GLN A 61 3.95 -6.96 -7.79
C GLN A 61 3.45 -5.62 -8.33
N LYS A 62 3.38 -4.62 -7.48
CA LYS A 62 3.00 -3.25 -7.84
C LYS A 62 4.02 -2.70 -8.85
N VAL A 63 3.55 -2.03 -9.90
CA VAL A 63 4.39 -1.48 -10.98
C VAL A 63 4.18 0.01 -11.15
N VAL A 64 2.93 0.47 -11.03
CA VAL A 64 2.57 1.88 -11.04
C VAL A 64 1.63 2.15 -9.89
N GLU A 65 1.94 3.18 -9.13
CA GLU A 65 1.18 3.64 -7.99
C GLU A 65 0.80 5.11 -8.18
N GLU A 66 -0.39 5.48 -7.73
CA GLU A 66 -0.85 6.86 -7.80
C GLU A 66 -1.56 7.32 -6.53
N ALA A 67 -1.50 8.59 -6.24
CA ALA A 67 -2.21 9.23 -5.14
C ALA A 67 -2.72 10.62 -5.55
N PRO A 68 -3.96 10.98 -5.15
CA PRO A 68 -5.00 10.11 -4.61
C PRO A 68 -5.61 9.21 -5.67
N SER A 69 -6.30 8.12 -5.26
CA SER A 69 -7.01 7.25 -6.19
C SER A 69 -8.11 8.00 -6.94
N PRO A 70 -8.18 7.86 -8.29
CA PRO A 70 -9.26 8.44 -9.07
C PRO A 70 -10.61 7.74 -8.85
N LEU A 71 -10.61 6.56 -8.22
CA LEU A 71 -11.82 5.80 -7.92
C LEU A 71 -12.63 6.44 -6.79
N LEU A 72 -11.96 7.00 -5.78
CA LEU A 72 -12.60 7.36 -4.52
C LEU A 72 -13.05 8.84 -4.49
N THR A 73 -14.28 9.04 -4.04
CA THR A 73 -14.75 10.37 -3.61
C THR A 73 -14.10 10.77 -2.27
N THR A 74 -14.15 12.06 -1.95
CA THR A 74 -13.65 12.57 -0.65
C THR A 74 -14.31 11.85 0.54
N ALA A 75 -15.61 11.56 0.48
CA ALA A 75 -16.32 10.88 1.55
C ALA A 75 -15.88 9.40 1.70
N GLN A 76 -15.67 8.71 0.60
CA GLN A 76 -15.15 7.32 0.60
C GLN A 76 -13.73 7.26 1.15
N ARG A 77 -12.87 8.21 0.73
CA ARG A 77 -11.51 8.35 1.25
C ARG A 77 -11.48 8.56 2.75
N ALA A 78 -12.30 9.47 3.27
CA ALA A 78 -12.38 9.73 4.70
C ALA A 78 -12.82 8.50 5.49
N ARG A 79 -13.83 7.78 5.00
CA ARG A 79 -14.35 6.56 5.65
C ARG A 79 -13.32 5.42 5.64
N MET A 80 -12.62 5.23 4.54
CA MET A 80 -11.56 4.22 4.43
C MET A 80 -10.34 4.59 5.27
N GLY A 81 -10.00 5.88 5.30
CA GLY A 81 -8.92 6.41 6.14
C GLY A 81 -9.18 6.17 7.62
N GLU A 82 -10.41 6.44 8.10
CA GLU A 82 -10.77 6.18 9.49
C GLU A 82 -10.73 4.68 9.81
N ALA A 83 -11.23 3.81 8.92
CA ALA A 83 -11.14 2.37 9.09
C ALA A 83 -9.68 1.89 9.22
N ALA A 84 -8.76 2.47 8.43
CA ALA A 84 -7.34 2.17 8.54
C ALA A 84 -6.74 2.64 9.88
N CYS A 85 -7.13 3.82 10.36
CA CYS A 85 -6.74 4.29 11.69
C CYS A 85 -7.27 3.40 12.81
N GLU A 86 -8.51 2.88 12.68
CA GLU A 86 -9.07 1.93 13.65
C GLU A 86 -8.28 0.62 13.70
N VAL A 87 -7.87 0.08 12.54
CA VAL A 87 -6.97 -1.08 12.49
C VAL A 87 -5.68 -0.81 13.25
N ALA A 88 -5.02 0.31 12.99
CA ALA A 88 -3.78 0.68 13.66
C ALA A 88 -3.97 0.85 15.19
N ARG A 89 -5.05 1.52 15.62
CA ARG A 89 -5.37 1.70 17.05
C ARG A 89 -5.65 0.38 17.75
N SER A 90 -6.35 -0.55 17.10
CA SER A 90 -6.75 -1.83 17.69
C SER A 90 -5.57 -2.70 18.11
N VAL A 91 -4.41 -2.50 17.48
CA VAL A 91 -3.17 -3.24 17.78
C VAL A 91 -2.11 -2.37 18.47
N GLY A 92 -2.45 -1.12 18.83
CA GLY A 92 -1.49 -0.18 19.44
C GLY A 92 -0.29 0.10 18.55
N TYR A 93 -0.53 0.23 17.23
CA TYR A 93 0.53 0.42 16.26
C TYR A 93 1.28 1.74 16.47
N VAL A 94 2.60 1.71 16.27
CA VAL A 94 3.49 2.88 16.32
C VAL A 94 4.40 2.86 15.10
N GLY A 95 4.55 4.01 14.44
CA GLY A 95 5.36 4.18 13.22
C GLY A 95 4.51 4.37 11.97
N ALA A 96 5.18 4.33 10.81
CA ALA A 96 4.52 4.35 9.51
C ALA A 96 4.11 2.94 9.11
N GLY A 97 2.85 2.79 8.69
CA GLY A 97 2.30 1.54 8.20
C GLY A 97 1.28 1.78 7.11
N THR A 98 0.85 0.72 6.47
CA THR A 98 -0.13 0.79 5.37
C THR A 98 -1.18 -0.29 5.56
N VAL A 99 -2.44 0.09 5.47
CA VAL A 99 -3.58 -0.83 5.51
C VAL A 99 -4.10 -1.01 4.09
N GLU A 100 -4.11 -2.25 3.61
CA GLU A 100 -4.48 -2.60 2.24
C GLU A 100 -5.92 -3.11 2.16
N PHE A 101 -6.62 -2.67 1.11
CA PHE A 101 -8.02 -3.00 0.85
C PHE A 101 -8.23 -3.43 -0.61
N LEU A 102 -9.17 -4.36 -0.82
CA LEU A 102 -9.78 -4.59 -2.12
C LEU A 102 -11.10 -3.82 -2.21
N VAL A 103 -11.27 -3.08 -3.29
CA VAL A 103 -12.45 -2.26 -3.57
C VAL A 103 -13.05 -2.71 -4.89
N PRO A 104 -14.31 -3.21 -4.94
CA PRO A 104 -14.97 -3.50 -6.20
C PRO A 104 -15.14 -2.21 -7.01
N ALA A 105 -14.65 -2.16 -8.25
CA ALA A 105 -14.73 -0.95 -9.06
C ALA A 105 -16.18 -0.48 -9.33
N ALA A 106 -17.12 -1.42 -9.36
CA ALA A 106 -18.55 -1.13 -9.57
C ALA A 106 -19.26 -0.63 -8.30
N SER A 107 -18.69 -0.84 -7.11
CA SER A 107 -19.28 -0.50 -5.82
C SER A 107 -18.22 0.03 -4.86
N PRO A 108 -17.67 1.24 -5.09
CA PRO A 108 -16.56 1.76 -4.29
C PRO A 108 -16.92 2.09 -2.83
N ASP A 109 -18.19 1.98 -2.48
CA ASP A 109 -18.65 2.07 -1.09
C ASP A 109 -18.37 0.80 -0.28
N GLU A 110 -18.16 -0.33 -0.95
CA GLU A 110 -17.69 -1.57 -0.32
C GLU A 110 -16.17 -1.62 -0.40
N PHE A 111 -15.52 -1.96 0.72
CA PHE A 111 -14.10 -2.25 0.75
C PHE A 111 -13.81 -3.36 1.74
N PHE A 112 -12.83 -4.18 1.41
CA PHE A 112 -12.49 -5.39 2.17
C PHE A 112 -11.02 -5.31 2.59
N PHE A 113 -10.79 -5.43 3.89
CA PHE A 113 -9.44 -5.49 4.45
C PHE A 113 -8.70 -6.72 3.91
N ILE A 114 -7.45 -6.54 3.53
CA ILE A 114 -6.53 -7.62 3.13
C ILE A 114 -5.52 -7.84 4.25
N GLU A 115 -4.67 -6.83 4.46
CA GLU A 115 -3.56 -6.90 5.41
C GLU A 115 -3.12 -5.52 5.88
N MET A 116 -2.27 -5.50 6.91
CA MET A 116 -1.53 -4.32 7.31
C MET A 116 -0.04 -4.58 7.15
N ASN A 117 0.62 -3.74 6.37
CA ASN A 117 2.07 -3.73 6.25
C ASN A 117 2.66 -2.81 7.33
N THR A 118 3.33 -3.42 8.30
CA THR A 118 3.90 -2.72 9.47
C THR A 118 5.29 -2.15 9.19
N ARG A 119 5.42 -1.46 8.09
CA ARG A 119 6.67 -0.85 7.59
C ARG A 119 6.36 0.25 6.59
N LEU A 120 7.36 1.08 6.31
CA LEU A 120 7.34 1.96 5.15
C LEU A 120 7.37 1.11 3.87
N GLN A 121 6.62 1.52 2.87
CA GLN A 121 6.57 0.85 1.57
C GLN A 121 7.34 1.65 0.50
N VAL A 122 7.69 0.99 -0.61
CA VAL A 122 8.42 1.62 -1.72
C VAL A 122 7.62 2.78 -2.29
N GLU A 123 6.31 2.63 -2.39
CA GLU A 123 5.34 3.56 -2.97
C GLU A 123 4.96 4.76 -2.07
N HIS A 124 5.65 4.96 -0.94
CA HIS A 124 5.39 6.12 -0.07
C HIS A 124 5.62 7.49 -0.75
N PRO A 125 6.51 7.63 -1.75
CA PRO A 125 6.77 8.93 -2.37
C PRO A 125 5.53 9.60 -2.96
N VAL A 126 4.58 8.86 -3.53
CA VAL A 126 3.35 9.48 -4.04
C VAL A 126 2.52 10.11 -2.93
N THR A 127 2.53 9.54 -1.71
CA THR A 127 1.90 10.15 -0.53
C THR A 127 2.63 11.41 -0.10
N GLU A 128 3.96 11.38 -0.04
CA GLU A 128 4.78 12.55 0.29
C GLU A 128 4.54 13.70 -0.70
N MET A 129 4.52 13.40 -1.98
CA MET A 129 4.29 14.39 -3.04
C MET A 129 2.94 15.09 -2.93
N VAL A 130 1.87 14.38 -2.55
CA VAL A 130 0.54 15.00 -2.43
C VAL A 130 0.27 15.62 -1.06
N THR A 131 1.00 15.21 -0.01
CA THR A 131 0.83 15.75 1.35
C THR A 131 1.85 16.85 1.69
N GLY A 132 3.03 16.80 1.06
CA GLY A 132 4.18 17.63 1.41
C GLY A 132 4.85 17.22 2.73
N LEU A 133 4.63 15.98 3.18
CA LEU A 133 5.21 15.43 4.42
C LEU A 133 6.36 14.49 4.08
N ASP A 134 7.43 14.55 4.86
CA ASP A 134 8.54 13.59 4.81
C ASP A 134 8.26 12.45 5.80
N LEU A 135 7.83 11.28 5.28
CA LEU A 135 7.45 10.13 6.10
C LEU A 135 8.67 9.51 6.80
N VAL A 136 9.82 9.55 6.18
CA VAL A 136 11.06 9.00 6.76
C VAL A 136 11.49 9.86 7.96
N ALA A 137 11.48 11.17 7.80
CA ALA A 137 11.78 12.07 8.91
C ALA A 137 10.77 11.90 10.06
N LEU A 138 9.47 11.78 9.75
CA LEU A 138 8.44 11.54 10.76
C LEU A 138 8.62 10.19 11.47
N GLN A 139 8.98 9.12 10.76
CA GLN A 139 9.32 7.84 11.40
C GLN A 139 10.47 7.96 12.38
N LEU A 140 11.55 8.67 12.02
CA LEU A 140 12.71 8.87 12.89
C LEU A 140 12.33 9.66 14.15
N ARG A 141 11.50 10.69 14.02
CA ARG A 141 11.00 11.48 15.14
C ARG A 141 10.12 10.63 16.08
N VAL A 142 9.20 9.85 15.53
CA VAL A 142 8.36 8.92 16.30
C VAL A 142 9.24 7.88 17.03
N ALA A 143 10.24 7.33 16.35
CA ALA A 143 11.18 6.38 16.95
C ALA A 143 12.03 7.01 18.07
N ALA A 144 12.30 8.31 18.00
CA ALA A 144 12.94 9.07 19.07
C ALA A 144 12.00 9.39 20.26
N GLY A 145 10.73 8.97 20.18
CA GLY A 145 9.72 9.22 21.22
C GLY A 145 9.05 10.60 21.15
N GLU A 146 9.27 11.34 20.06
CA GLU A 146 8.61 12.62 19.86
C GLU A 146 7.13 12.43 19.51
N PRO A 147 6.24 13.34 19.95
CA PRO A 147 4.87 13.38 19.47
C PRO A 147 4.84 13.72 17.98
N LEU A 148 3.89 13.14 17.27
CA LEU A 148 3.75 13.37 15.83
C LEU A 148 3.57 14.84 15.47
N GLY A 149 2.90 15.60 16.34
CA GLY A 149 2.65 17.03 16.15
C GLY A 149 1.77 17.35 14.95
N LEU A 150 0.98 16.37 14.50
CA LEU A 150 0.12 16.43 13.34
C LEU A 150 -1.27 15.92 13.72
N ALA A 151 -2.30 16.72 13.51
CA ALA A 151 -3.69 16.29 13.62
C ALA A 151 -4.23 15.82 12.25
N GLN A 152 -5.29 15.01 12.26
CA GLN A 152 -5.92 14.58 10.99
C GLN A 152 -6.39 15.75 10.12
N SER A 153 -6.81 16.85 10.75
CA SER A 153 -7.23 18.09 10.05
C SER A 153 -6.10 18.81 9.32
N ASP A 154 -4.84 18.52 9.68
CA ASP A 154 -3.67 19.16 9.09
C ASP A 154 -3.22 18.43 7.80
N VAL A 155 -3.72 17.20 7.60
CA VAL A 155 -3.43 16.42 6.41
C VAL A 155 -4.26 16.91 5.24
N VAL A 156 -3.62 17.54 4.27
CA VAL A 156 -4.26 18.08 3.07
C VAL A 156 -3.61 17.48 1.84
N LEU A 157 -4.41 16.78 1.03
CA LEU A 157 -3.95 16.25 -0.25
C LEU A 157 -4.00 17.35 -1.31
N ARG A 158 -2.89 17.58 -2.02
CA ARG A 158 -2.75 18.59 -3.06
C ARG A 158 -2.22 17.96 -4.35
N GLY A 159 -2.93 18.20 -5.44
CA GLY A 159 -2.50 17.70 -6.76
C GLY A 159 -2.69 16.20 -6.90
N HIS A 160 -1.84 15.59 -7.70
CA HIS A 160 -1.84 14.18 -8.03
C HIS A 160 -0.41 13.74 -8.32
N ALA A 161 0.00 12.59 -7.83
CA ALA A 161 1.32 12.03 -8.04
C ALA A 161 1.21 10.61 -8.59
N VAL A 162 2.15 10.24 -9.45
CA VAL A 162 2.27 8.90 -10.03
C VAL A 162 3.71 8.45 -9.88
N GLU A 163 3.90 7.24 -9.39
CA GLU A 163 5.18 6.55 -9.30
C GLU A 163 5.20 5.38 -10.25
N ALA A 164 6.33 5.14 -10.88
CA ALA A 164 6.57 3.95 -11.68
C ALA A 164 7.84 3.25 -11.20
N ARG A 165 7.75 1.95 -10.92
CA ARG A 165 8.90 1.15 -10.52
C ARG A 165 9.67 0.63 -11.72
N LEU A 166 10.95 0.91 -11.75
CA LEU A 166 11.86 0.35 -12.74
C LEU A 166 12.53 -0.90 -12.18
N TYR A 167 12.36 -2.01 -12.89
CA TYR A 167 12.96 -3.29 -12.55
C TYR A 167 13.99 -3.71 -13.60
N ALA A 168 15.17 -4.16 -13.14
CA ALA A 168 16.14 -4.81 -14.01
C ALA A 168 15.66 -6.24 -14.33
N GLU A 169 14.87 -6.37 -15.39
CA GLU A 169 14.22 -7.61 -15.83
C GLU A 169 14.39 -7.80 -17.33
N SER A 170 14.33 -9.06 -17.78
CA SER A 170 14.36 -9.43 -19.21
C SER A 170 12.96 -9.79 -19.71
N PRO A 171 12.27 -8.93 -20.48
CA PRO A 171 10.96 -9.24 -21.05
C PRO A 171 10.97 -10.50 -21.94
N GLU A 172 12.05 -10.70 -22.71
CA GLU A 172 12.24 -11.84 -23.61
C GLU A 172 12.30 -13.17 -22.86
N ARG A 173 12.72 -13.15 -21.59
CA ARG A 173 12.80 -14.31 -20.69
C ARG A 173 11.62 -14.39 -19.73
N GLY A 174 10.48 -13.77 -20.07
CA GLY A 174 9.29 -13.75 -19.22
C GLY A 174 9.46 -12.90 -17.98
N PHE A 175 10.22 -11.81 -18.06
CA PHE A 175 10.49 -10.87 -16.96
C PHE A 175 11.24 -11.53 -15.78
N LEU A 176 12.15 -12.42 -16.06
CA LEU A 176 13.07 -12.89 -15.03
C LEU A 176 14.05 -11.76 -14.63
N PRO A 177 14.47 -11.72 -13.36
CA PRO A 177 15.47 -10.76 -12.92
C PRO A 177 16.72 -10.79 -13.79
N ALA A 178 17.20 -9.62 -14.19
CA ALA A 178 18.42 -9.43 -14.99
C ALA A 178 19.40 -8.59 -14.15
N THR A 179 20.19 -9.25 -13.31
CA THR A 179 21.21 -8.58 -12.51
C THR A 179 22.43 -8.18 -13.37
N GLY A 180 23.07 -7.10 -13.03
CA GLY A 180 24.24 -6.60 -13.75
C GLY A 180 24.72 -5.27 -13.21
N SER A 181 25.75 -4.70 -13.86
CA SER A 181 26.25 -3.36 -13.54
C SER A 181 25.40 -2.31 -14.25
N VAL A 182 25.00 -1.27 -13.53
CA VAL A 182 24.40 -0.07 -14.11
C VAL A 182 25.52 0.71 -14.78
N LEU A 183 25.47 0.83 -16.11
CA LEU A 183 26.51 1.50 -16.89
C LEU A 183 26.33 3.01 -16.94
N VAL A 184 25.07 3.45 -16.98
CA VAL A 184 24.68 4.86 -16.96
C VAL A 184 23.46 4.98 -16.04
N TYR A 185 23.51 5.91 -15.11
CA TYR A 185 22.38 6.34 -14.30
C TYR A 185 22.27 7.86 -14.45
N ASP A 186 21.15 8.28 -15.00
CA ASP A 186 20.82 9.69 -15.21
C ASP A 186 19.40 9.89 -14.68
N ASP A 187 19.31 10.66 -13.62
CA ASP A 187 18.06 11.04 -12.94
C ASP A 187 17.75 12.53 -13.07
N ASP A 188 18.46 13.23 -13.98
CA ASP A 188 18.20 14.63 -14.28
C ASP A 188 16.76 14.82 -14.76
N GLY A 189 16.00 15.60 -14.00
CA GLY A 189 14.58 15.86 -14.28
C GLY A 189 13.58 14.92 -13.63
N VAL A 190 14.03 13.93 -12.87
CA VAL A 190 13.15 13.17 -11.97
C VAL A 190 12.84 14.01 -10.73
N PRO A 191 11.56 14.31 -10.40
CA PRO A 191 11.24 15.06 -9.19
C PRO A 191 11.74 14.30 -7.96
N SER A 192 12.61 14.94 -7.18
CA SER A 192 12.91 14.46 -5.84
C SER A 192 11.74 14.76 -4.93
N GLY A 193 11.42 13.84 -4.05
CA GLY A 193 10.44 14.06 -2.99
C GLY A 193 10.79 15.27 -2.10
N PRO A 194 9.87 15.65 -1.21
CA PRO A 194 10.09 16.75 -0.28
C PRO A 194 11.27 16.54 0.66
#